data_dabaf3f8c0a6d61fbcb2c7024825ab5e
#
_entry.id   dabaf3f8c0a6d61fbcb2c7024825ab5e
#
_cell.length_a   1.000
_cell.length_b   1.000
_cell.length_c   1.000
_cell.angle_alpha   90.00
_cell.angle_beta   90.00
_cell.angle_gamma   90.00
#
_symmetry.space_group_name_H-M   'P 1'
#
loop_
_entity.id
_entity.type
_entity.pdbx_description
1 polymer ?
#
loop_
_entity_poly.entity_id
_entity_poly.type
_entity_poly.pdbx_seq_one_letter_code
_entity_poly.pdbx_strand_id
1 'polypeptide(L)'
;LLSVTLKPLFGKKTNGSLGKIVDTITVVATVIGVATTLGFGAAQINGGLNYLFGIPNNALVQVIIIIITTILFTISALSGLGKGVKILSNTNLILAVGLLAITIIIGPTVQIFNTLTDSIGLYISNFFRMSFSAGSFGQYNRDWINTWTIFYWAWWISWSPFVGVFIARISKGRSIR
;
A
#
# COMPACT_ATOMS: atom_id res chain seq x y z
N LEU A 1 10.50 11.83 -15.51
CA LEU A 1 10.02 12.11 -14.17
C LEU A 1 8.62 12.74 -14.25
N LEU A 2 7.98 12.98 -13.10
CA LEU A 2 6.58 13.43 -13.05
C LEU A 2 6.38 14.83 -13.65
N SER A 3 7.40 15.67 -13.64
CA SER A 3 7.40 17.00 -14.26
C SER A 3 7.00 17.00 -15.74
N VAL A 4 7.26 15.92 -16.46
CA VAL A 4 6.91 15.77 -17.87
C VAL A 4 5.39 15.77 -18.08
N THR A 5 4.61 15.24 -17.12
CA THR A 5 3.13 15.23 -17.21
C THR A 5 2.54 16.62 -17.12
N LEU A 6 3.26 17.58 -16.54
CA LEU A 6 2.88 18.98 -16.43
C LEU A 6 3.23 19.82 -17.67
N LYS A 7 3.94 19.23 -18.63
CA LYS A 7 4.38 19.94 -19.84
C LYS A 7 3.23 20.55 -20.68
N PRO A 8 2.05 19.91 -20.80
CA PRO A 8 0.91 20.51 -21.50
C PRO A 8 0.40 21.79 -20.86
N LEU A 9 0.53 21.93 -19.52
CA LEU A 9 0.08 23.10 -18.77
C LEU A 9 1.14 24.21 -18.67
N PHE A 10 2.39 23.85 -18.42
CA PHE A 10 3.47 24.79 -18.10
C PHE A 10 4.54 24.92 -19.20
N GLY A 11 4.40 24.17 -20.29
CA GLY A 11 5.28 24.26 -21.47
C GLY A 11 6.77 24.07 -21.13
N LYS A 12 7.61 24.96 -21.64
CA LYS A 12 9.07 24.94 -21.45
C LYS A 12 9.52 25.16 -20.00
N LYS A 13 8.68 25.72 -19.12
CA LYS A 13 9.00 25.96 -17.71
C LYS A 13 9.24 24.64 -16.94
N THR A 14 8.70 23.54 -17.41
CA THR A 14 8.93 22.20 -16.82
C THR A 14 10.36 21.69 -17.00
N ASN A 15 11.11 22.24 -17.94
CA ASN A 15 12.53 21.90 -18.12
C ASN A 15 13.49 22.72 -17.23
N GLY A 16 12.95 23.72 -16.50
CA GLY A 16 13.71 24.59 -15.60
C GLY A 16 13.55 24.22 -14.13
N SER A 17 13.65 25.23 -13.27
CA SER A 17 13.56 25.10 -11.80
C SER A 17 12.25 24.48 -11.33
N LEU A 18 11.12 24.80 -11.97
CA LEU A 18 9.82 24.23 -11.63
C LEU A 18 9.80 22.70 -11.79
N GLY A 19 10.34 22.20 -12.91
CA GLY A 19 10.42 20.77 -13.14
C GLY A 19 11.32 20.06 -12.13
N LYS A 20 12.47 20.69 -11.77
CA LYS A 20 13.37 20.14 -10.73
C LYS A 20 12.69 20.06 -9.37
N ILE A 21 11.95 21.09 -8.96
CA ILE A 21 11.21 21.12 -7.70
C ILE A 21 10.18 19.98 -7.68
N VAL A 22 9.35 19.86 -8.71
CA VAL A 22 8.32 18.80 -8.82
C VAL A 22 8.96 17.42 -8.76
N ASP A 23 10.03 17.20 -9.49
CA ASP A 23 10.71 15.90 -9.51
C ASP A 23 11.37 15.57 -8.16
N THR A 24 11.95 16.57 -7.48
CA THR A 24 12.51 16.39 -6.13
C THR A 24 11.43 16.03 -5.12
N ILE A 25 10.31 16.78 -5.12
CA ILE A 25 9.17 16.47 -4.23
C ILE A 25 8.64 15.06 -4.51
N THR A 26 8.52 14.68 -5.78
CA THR A 26 8.08 13.34 -6.18
C THR A 26 9.00 12.25 -5.65
N VAL A 27 10.31 12.43 -5.75
CA VAL A 27 11.30 11.46 -5.24
C VAL A 27 11.20 11.35 -3.73
N VAL A 28 11.18 12.48 -3.01
CA VAL A 28 11.06 12.50 -1.54
C VAL A 28 9.75 11.83 -1.09
N ALA A 29 8.62 12.18 -1.70
CA ALA A 29 7.33 11.57 -1.41
C ALA A 29 7.34 10.05 -1.66
N THR A 30 7.93 9.61 -2.77
CA THR A 30 8.08 8.19 -3.09
C THR A 30 8.90 7.45 -2.05
N VAL A 31 10.04 8.01 -1.64
CA VAL A 31 10.91 7.40 -0.61
C VAL A 31 10.18 7.26 0.71
N ILE A 32 9.50 8.32 1.16
CA ILE A 32 8.71 8.30 2.40
C ILE A 32 7.57 7.27 2.31
N GLY A 33 6.83 7.24 1.20
CA GLY A 33 5.72 6.30 1.01
C GLY A 33 6.18 4.84 1.02
N VAL A 34 7.28 4.53 0.34
CA VAL A 34 7.86 3.18 0.33
C VAL A 34 8.41 2.80 1.70
N ALA A 35 9.12 3.70 2.38
CA ALA A 35 9.64 3.46 3.72
C ALA A 35 8.51 3.18 4.73
N THR A 36 7.41 3.93 4.66
CA THR A 36 6.21 3.71 5.50
C THR A 36 5.61 2.31 5.24
N THR A 37 5.51 1.91 3.97
CA THR A 37 4.99 0.59 3.59
C THR A 37 5.84 -0.54 4.14
N LEU A 38 7.18 -0.42 4.01
CA LEU A 38 8.11 -1.42 4.52
C LEU A 38 8.08 -1.50 6.06
N GLY A 39 8.06 -0.35 6.73
CA GLY A 39 7.98 -0.29 8.19
C GLY A 39 6.70 -0.91 8.74
N PHE A 40 5.55 -0.57 8.14
CA PHE A 40 4.25 -1.13 8.53
C PHE A 40 4.18 -2.64 8.27
N GLY A 41 4.68 -3.10 7.11
CA GLY A 41 4.76 -4.51 6.78
C GLY A 41 5.65 -5.29 7.75
N ALA A 42 6.82 -4.74 8.11
CA ALA A 42 7.70 -5.34 9.09
C ALA A 42 7.07 -5.45 10.48
N ALA A 43 6.35 -4.42 10.92
CA ALA A 43 5.62 -4.45 12.19
C ALA A 43 4.52 -5.53 12.19
N GLN A 44 3.78 -5.67 11.09
CA GLN A 44 2.76 -6.72 10.95
C GLN A 44 3.37 -8.12 10.95
N ILE A 45 4.45 -8.35 10.22
CA ILE A 45 5.17 -9.64 10.19
C ILE A 45 5.69 -9.95 11.59
N ASN A 46 6.31 -8.98 12.28
CA ASN A 46 6.82 -9.18 13.63
C ASN A 46 5.70 -9.50 14.63
N GLY A 47 4.54 -8.84 14.53
CA GLY A 47 3.36 -9.17 15.33
C GLY A 47 2.88 -10.61 15.10
N GLY A 48 2.83 -11.07 13.85
CA GLY A 48 2.51 -12.45 13.51
C GLY A 48 3.53 -13.46 14.04
N LEU A 49 4.82 -13.17 13.90
CA LEU A 49 5.89 -14.02 14.44
C LEU A 49 5.89 -14.07 15.97
N ASN A 50 5.55 -12.97 16.62
CA ASN A 50 5.38 -12.95 18.07
C ASN A 50 4.23 -13.87 18.51
N TYR A 51 3.08 -13.78 17.84
CA TYR A 51 1.92 -14.60 18.15
C TYR A 51 2.16 -16.09 17.94
N LEU A 52 2.82 -16.46 16.82
CA LEU A 52 3.01 -17.88 16.47
C LEU A 52 4.22 -18.53 17.15
N PHE A 53 5.31 -17.79 17.33
CA PHE A 53 6.60 -18.34 17.75
C PHE A 53 7.17 -17.68 19.01
N GLY A 54 6.48 -16.69 19.58
CA GLY A 54 6.97 -15.97 20.76
C GLY A 54 8.17 -15.04 20.50
N ILE A 55 8.46 -14.71 19.23
CA ILE A 55 9.59 -13.83 18.89
C ILE A 55 9.31 -12.42 19.43
N PRO A 56 10.28 -11.77 20.10
CA PRO A 56 10.06 -10.44 20.68
C PRO A 56 9.57 -9.42 19.66
N ASN A 57 8.51 -8.69 20.00
CA ASN A 57 8.01 -7.59 19.17
C ASN A 57 8.76 -6.31 19.50
N ASN A 58 9.88 -6.08 18.84
CA ASN A 58 10.76 -4.94 19.07
C ASN A 58 11.38 -4.41 17.77
N ALA A 59 11.99 -3.22 17.85
CA ALA A 59 12.59 -2.55 16.71
C ALA A 59 13.73 -3.37 16.05
N LEU A 60 14.49 -4.14 16.82
CA LEU A 60 15.59 -4.93 16.28
C LEU A 60 15.09 -6.01 15.34
N VAL A 61 14.05 -6.76 15.73
CA VAL A 61 13.44 -7.80 14.89
C VAL A 61 12.82 -7.16 13.64
N GLN A 62 12.16 -6.02 13.77
CA GLN A 62 11.60 -5.29 12.63
C GLN A 62 12.70 -4.86 11.63
N VAL A 63 13.83 -4.36 12.11
CA VAL A 63 14.98 -4.01 11.25
C VAL A 63 15.51 -5.24 10.53
N ILE A 64 15.64 -6.38 11.20
CA ILE A 64 16.08 -7.64 10.55
C ILE A 64 15.08 -8.03 9.44
N ILE A 65 13.80 -7.96 9.70
CA ILE A 65 12.74 -8.25 8.70
C ILE A 65 12.88 -7.31 7.50
N ILE A 66 13.09 -6.00 7.72
CA ILE A 66 13.28 -5.01 6.66
C ILE A 66 14.52 -5.36 5.83
N ILE A 67 15.62 -5.72 6.44
CA ILE A 67 16.85 -6.10 5.73
C ILE A 67 16.59 -7.34 4.85
N ILE A 68 15.99 -8.39 5.41
CA ILE A 68 15.70 -9.63 4.66
C ILE A 68 14.76 -9.34 3.49
N THR A 69 13.67 -8.63 3.73
CA THR A 69 12.71 -8.30 2.67
C THR A 69 13.34 -7.41 1.60
N THR A 70 14.18 -6.46 1.99
CA THR A 70 14.92 -5.59 1.05
C THR A 70 15.86 -6.40 0.16
N ILE A 71 16.59 -7.35 0.71
CA ILE A 71 17.46 -8.25 -0.08
C ILE A 71 16.62 -9.07 -1.07
N LEU A 72 15.51 -9.67 -0.61
CA LEU A 72 14.63 -10.50 -1.45
C LEU A 72 14.04 -9.71 -2.62
N PHE A 73 13.49 -8.52 -2.38
CA PHE A 73 12.93 -7.74 -3.47
C PHE A 73 14.00 -7.16 -4.40
N THR A 74 15.20 -6.84 -3.88
CA THR A 74 16.33 -6.38 -4.71
C THR A 74 16.78 -7.48 -5.67
N ILE A 75 16.96 -8.70 -5.18
CA ILE A 75 17.27 -9.87 -6.03
C ILE A 75 16.17 -10.06 -7.09
N SER A 76 14.90 -9.98 -6.68
CA SER A 76 13.76 -10.09 -7.58
C SER A 76 13.77 -8.99 -8.65
N ALA A 77 14.06 -7.75 -8.27
CA ALA A 77 14.12 -6.62 -9.19
C ALA A 77 15.29 -6.73 -10.18
N LEU A 78 16.47 -7.16 -9.72
CA LEU A 78 17.64 -7.40 -10.56
C LEU A 78 17.41 -8.53 -11.58
N SER A 79 16.59 -9.53 -11.24
CA SER A 79 16.21 -10.61 -12.17
C SER A 79 15.29 -10.15 -13.31
N GLY A 80 14.81 -8.91 -13.24
CA GLY A 80 13.98 -8.26 -14.25
C GLY A 80 12.47 -8.43 -14.04
N LEU A 81 11.71 -7.48 -14.58
CA LEU A 81 10.24 -7.42 -14.47
C LEU A 81 9.53 -8.65 -15.05
N GLY A 82 10.09 -9.27 -16.08
CA GLY A 82 9.49 -10.42 -16.77
C GLY A 82 9.66 -11.74 -16.03
N LYS A 83 10.67 -11.89 -15.19
CA LYS A 83 10.96 -13.13 -14.46
C LYS A 83 10.78 -12.97 -12.95
N GLY A 84 11.67 -12.24 -12.29
CA GLY A 84 11.70 -12.17 -10.84
C GLY A 84 10.43 -11.58 -10.24
N VAL A 85 10.01 -10.42 -10.70
CA VAL A 85 8.80 -9.75 -10.19
C VAL A 85 7.56 -10.58 -10.49
N LYS A 86 7.45 -11.18 -11.68
CA LYS A 86 6.32 -12.04 -12.07
C LYS A 86 6.23 -13.29 -11.19
N ILE A 87 7.35 -13.95 -10.93
CA ILE A 87 7.38 -15.17 -10.10
C ILE A 87 6.94 -14.80 -8.68
N LEU A 88 7.52 -13.74 -8.09
CA LEU A 88 7.19 -13.32 -6.74
C LEU A 88 5.71 -12.91 -6.62
N SER A 89 5.18 -12.18 -7.60
CA SER A 89 3.78 -11.77 -7.64
C SER A 89 2.84 -12.98 -7.76
N ASN A 90 3.13 -13.93 -8.65
CA ASN A 90 2.32 -15.14 -8.79
C ASN A 90 2.36 -16.01 -7.53
N THR A 91 3.53 -16.17 -6.92
CA THR A 91 3.66 -16.91 -5.65
C THR A 91 2.83 -16.27 -4.55
N ASN A 92 2.88 -14.93 -4.42
CA ASN A 92 2.06 -14.21 -3.46
C ASN A 92 0.56 -14.42 -3.71
N LEU A 93 0.13 -14.35 -4.96
CA LEU A 93 -1.27 -14.59 -5.33
C LEU A 93 -1.71 -16.04 -4.98
N ILE A 94 -0.90 -17.04 -5.31
CA ILE A 94 -1.19 -18.44 -4.99
C ILE A 94 -1.30 -18.64 -3.48
N LEU A 95 -0.37 -18.07 -2.71
CA LEU A 95 -0.41 -18.14 -1.24
C LEU A 95 -1.65 -17.45 -0.67
N ALA A 96 -2.02 -16.27 -1.19
CA ALA A 96 -3.20 -15.55 -0.74
C ALA A 96 -4.50 -16.33 -1.02
N VAL A 97 -4.64 -16.87 -2.25
CA VAL A 97 -5.80 -17.69 -2.62
C VAL A 97 -5.82 -18.99 -1.82
N GLY A 98 -4.66 -19.63 -1.61
CA GLY A 98 -4.55 -20.82 -0.80
C GLY A 98 -4.97 -20.59 0.66
N LEU A 99 -4.48 -19.53 1.29
CA LEU A 99 -4.89 -19.15 2.64
C LEU A 99 -6.39 -18.86 2.73
N LEU A 100 -6.94 -18.13 1.76
CA LEU A 100 -8.38 -17.86 1.68
C LEU A 100 -9.18 -19.16 1.60
N ALA A 101 -8.78 -20.07 0.70
CA ALA A 101 -9.45 -21.37 0.53
C ALA A 101 -9.40 -22.21 1.82
N ILE A 102 -8.21 -22.31 2.46
CA ILE A 102 -8.04 -23.02 3.73
C ILE A 102 -8.94 -22.39 4.81
N THR A 103 -8.96 -21.07 4.92
CA THR A 103 -9.79 -20.37 5.91
C THR A 103 -11.28 -20.64 5.70
N ILE A 104 -11.75 -20.68 4.45
CA ILE A 104 -13.15 -20.98 4.14
C ILE A 104 -13.49 -22.44 4.44
N ILE A 105 -12.59 -23.38 4.13
CA ILE A 105 -12.86 -24.83 4.26
C ILE A 105 -12.79 -25.27 5.75
N ILE A 106 -11.76 -24.80 6.47
CA ILE A 106 -11.51 -25.23 7.86
C ILE A 106 -12.24 -24.35 8.88
N GLY A 107 -12.47 -23.09 8.52
CA GLY A 107 -13.13 -22.11 9.39
C GLY A 107 -14.65 -22.29 9.48
N PRO A 108 -15.32 -21.46 10.27
CA PRO A 108 -16.78 -21.44 10.36
C PRO A 108 -17.39 -20.79 9.11
N THR A 109 -17.47 -21.55 8.02
CA THR A 109 -17.84 -21.09 6.67
C THR A 109 -19.12 -20.25 6.65
N VAL A 110 -20.18 -20.71 7.31
CA VAL A 110 -21.47 -20.00 7.37
C VAL A 110 -21.31 -18.63 8.06
N GLN A 111 -20.57 -18.59 9.17
CA GLN A 111 -20.33 -17.33 9.87
C GLN A 111 -19.48 -16.36 9.05
N ILE A 112 -18.49 -16.86 8.29
CA ILE A 112 -17.68 -16.03 7.38
C ILE A 112 -18.56 -15.35 6.35
N PHE A 113 -19.45 -16.10 5.68
CA PHE A 113 -20.33 -15.53 4.65
C PHE A 113 -21.42 -14.62 5.25
N ASN A 114 -21.99 -14.95 6.41
CA ASN A 114 -22.91 -14.07 7.09
C ASN A 114 -22.25 -12.73 7.46
N THR A 115 -21.06 -12.79 8.08
CA THR A 115 -20.30 -11.59 8.46
C THR A 115 -19.92 -10.77 7.23
N LEU A 116 -19.53 -11.42 6.13
CA LEU A 116 -19.25 -10.73 4.86
C LEU A 116 -20.48 -9.98 4.35
N THR A 117 -21.62 -10.63 4.32
CA THR A 117 -22.89 -10.04 3.85
C THR A 117 -23.29 -8.86 4.72
N ASP A 118 -23.26 -9.03 6.04
CA ASP A 118 -23.61 -7.97 7.00
C ASP A 118 -22.61 -6.79 6.88
N SER A 119 -21.32 -7.07 6.73
CA SER A 119 -20.28 -6.05 6.57
C SER A 119 -20.47 -5.23 5.30
N ILE A 120 -20.83 -5.86 4.18
CA ILE A 120 -21.14 -5.18 2.93
C ILE A 120 -22.36 -4.27 3.11
N GLY A 121 -23.43 -4.78 3.73
CA GLY A 121 -24.63 -4.01 4.01
C GLY A 121 -24.36 -2.80 4.90
N LEU A 122 -23.62 -2.99 5.98
CA LEU A 122 -23.22 -1.92 6.90
C LEU A 122 -22.29 -0.90 6.20
N TYR A 123 -21.36 -1.36 5.37
CA TYR A 123 -20.47 -0.47 4.62
C TYR A 123 -21.26 0.43 3.66
N ILE A 124 -22.15 -0.14 2.85
CA ILE A 124 -22.93 0.62 1.88
C ILE A 124 -23.87 1.60 2.58
N SER A 125 -24.57 1.17 3.63
CA SER A 125 -25.53 2.02 4.34
C SER A 125 -24.87 3.16 5.12
N ASN A 126 -23.63 2.98 5.59
CA ASN A 126 -22.89 4.00 6.35
C ASN A 126 -21.83 4.74 5.53
N PHE A 127 -21.66 4.42 4.26
CA PHE A 127 -20.56 4.94 3.43
C PHE A 127 -20.47 6.46 3.47
N PHE A 128 -21.54 7.17 3.16
CA PHE A 128 -21.53 8.64 3.17
C PHE A 128 -21.31 9.23 4.55
N ARG A 129 -21.96 8.67 5.56
CA ARG A 129 -21.84 9.13 6.93
C ARG A 129 -20.40 8.99 7.45
N MET A 130 -19.74 7.87 7.18
CA MET A 130 -18.36 7.64 7.57
C MET A 130 -17.36 8.50 6.76
N SER A 131 -17.60 8.65 5.45
CA SER A 131 -16.71 9.41 4.57
C SER A 131 -16.70 10.90 4.88
N PHE A 132 -17.82 11.48 5.32
CA PHE A 132 -17.95 12.89 5.64
C PHE A 132 -17.88 13.20 7.14
N SER A 133 -17.48 12.23 7.97
CA SER A 133 -17.32 12.44 9.41
C SER A 133 -15.91 12.92 9.73
N ALA A 134 -15.81 14.14 10.24
CA ALA A 134 -14.56 14.71 10.77
C ALA A 134 -14.44 14.60 12.31
N GLY A 135 -15.38 13.91 12.96
CA GLY A 135 -15.41 13.76 14.42
C GLY A 135 -15.78 15.02 15.20
N SER A 136 -16.27 16.07 14.54
CA SER A 136 -16.59 17.36 15.17
C SER A 136 -17.78 17.29 16.15
N PHE A 137 -18.68 16.32 15.93
CA PHE A 137 -19.91 16.17 16.74
C PHE A 137 -19.86 14.99 17.72
N GLY A 138 -18.66 14.53 18.08
CA GLY A 138 -18.48 13.47 19.07
C GLY A 138 -18.95 12.07 18.67
N GLN A 139 -19.42 11.87 17.44
CA GLN A 139 -19.91 10.57 16.94
C GLN A 139 -18.78 9.57 16.70
N TYR A 140 -17.55 10.04 16.49
CA TYR A 140 -16.36 9.21 16.24
C TYR A 140 -15.21 9.73 17.11
N ASN A 141 -14.40 8.80 17.58
CA ASN A 141 -13.20 9.16 18.33
C ASN A 141 -12.24 9.95 17.43
N ARG A 142 -11.95 11.20 17.83
CA ARG A 142 -11.07 12.10 17.06
C ARG A 142 -9.66 11.54 16.92
N ASP A 143 -9.19 10.83 17.93
CA ASP A 143 -7.87 10.18 17.90
C ASP A 143 -7.82 9.07 16.85
N TRP A 144 -8.92 8.32 16.68
CA TRP A 144 -9.03 7.34 15.61
C TRP A 144 -8.96 7.99 14.23
N ILE A 145 -9.68 9.09 14.01
CA ILE A 145 -9.65 9.83 12.73
C ILE A 145 -8.26 10.39 12.46
N ASN A 146 -7.61 10.98 13.44
CA ASN A 146 -6.26 11.52 13.32
C ASN A 146 -5.25 10.41 13.00
N THR A 147 -5.33 9.29 13.69
CA THR A 147 -4.39 8.18 13.55
C THR A 147 -4.60 7.42 12.23
N TRP A 148 -5.84 7.17 11.84
CA TRP A 148 -6.12 6.30 10.68
C TRP A 148 -6.49 7.08 9.43
N THR A 149 -7.46 7.98 9.50
CA THR A 149 -7.92 8.69 8.30
C THR A 149 -6.85 9.62 7.74
N ILE A 150 -6.25 10.47 8.59
CA ILE A 150 -5.22 11.42 8.15
C ILE A 150 -3.95 10.68 7.74
N PHE A 151 -3.55 9.64 8.49
CA PHE A 151 -2.40 8.81 8.15
C PHE A 151 -2.56 8.14 6.77
N TYR A 152 -3.71 7.49 6.50
CA TYR A 152 -3.95 6.85 5.21
C TYR A 152 -3.99 7.85 4.06
N TRP A 153 -4.59 9.02 4.26
CA TRP A 153 -4.57 10.08 3.26
C TRP A 153 -3.14 10.53 2.92
N ALA A 154 -2.33 10.82 3.93
CA ALA A 154 -0.94 11.21 3.75
C ALA A 154 -0.13 10.12 3.05
N TRP A 155 -0.29 8.87 3.46
CA TRP A 155 0.38 7.72 2.88
C TRP A 155 0.01 7.51 1.41
N TRP A 156 -1.29 7.50 1.08
CA TRP A 156 -1.73 7.34 -0.31
C TRP A 156 -1.29 8.48 -1.22
N ILE A 157 -1.36 9.73 -0.74
CA ILE A 157 -0.87 10.89 -1.49
C ILE A 157 0.63 10.77 -1.77
N SER A 158 1.43 10.39 -0.77
CA SER A 158 2.88 10.24 -0.93
C SER A 158 3.25 9.07 -1.85
N TRP A 159 2.46 8.01 -1.85
CA TRP A 159 2.70 6.80 -2.65
C TRP A 159 2.20 6.91 -4.10
N SER A 160 1.24 7.77 -4.36
CA SER A 160 0.59 7.91 -5.68
C SER A 160 1.56 8.22 -6.84
N PRO A 161 2.62 9.05 -6.70
CA PRO A 161 3.57 9.29 -7.79
C PRO A 161 4.32 8.03 -8.21
N PHE A 162 4.71 7.20 -7.26
CA PHE A 162 5.37 5.93 -7.51
C PHE A 162 4.45 4.98 -8.29
N VAL A 163 3.21 4.80 -7.84
CA VAL A 163 2.22 3.95 -8.49
C VAL A 163 1.91 4.45 -9.89
N GLY A 164 1.75 5.76 -10.08
CA GLY A 164 1.49 6.34 -11.38
C GLY A 164 2.60 6.06 -12.39
N VAL A 165 3.87 6.20 -11.99
CA VAL A 165 5.03 5.86 -12.85
C VAL A 165 5.09 4.36 -13.12
N PHE A 166 4.80 3.52 -12.13
CA PHE A 166 4.78 2.06 -12.29
C PHE A 166 3.70 1.64 -13.29
N ILE A 167 2.46 2.11 -13.12
CA ILE A 167 1.35 1.82 -14.04
C ILE A 167 1.68 2.29 -15.46
N ALA A 168 2.24 3.49 -15.62
CA ALA A 168 2.65 4.00 -16.92
C ALA A 168 3.69 3.10 -17.61
N ARG A 169 4.61 2.49 -16.85
CA ARG A 169 5.62 1.57 -17.38
C ARG A 169 5.03 0.23 -17.84
N ILE A 170 4.14 -0.37 -17.04
CA ILE A 170 3.55 -1.68 -17.38
C ILE A 170 2.46 -1.57 -18.45
N SER A 171 1.86 -0.38 -18.60
CA SER A 171 0.81 -0.11 -19.60
C SER A 171 1.36 0.38 -20.94
N LYS A 172 2.68 0.42 -21.13
CA LYS A 172 3.31 0.93 -22.35
C LYS A 172 2.75 0.19 -23.58
N GLY A 173 2.20 0.95 -24.54
CA GLY A 173 1.62 0.42 -25.77
C GLY A 173 0.15 -0.05 -25.64
N ARG A 174 -0.49 0.15 -24.50
CA ARG A 174 -1.92 -0.14 -24.30
C ARG A 174 -2.72 1.16 -24.24
N SER A 175 -3.88 1.19 -24.86
CA SER A 175 -4.85 2.30 -24.72
C SER A 175 -5.69 2.08 -23.46
N ILE A 176 -6.05 3.18 -22.79
CA ILE A 176 -7.08 3.19 -21.75
C ILE A 176 -8.42 3.12 -22.48
N ARG A 177 -9.12 2.00 -22.37
CA ARG A 177 -10.49 1.81 -22.85
C ARG A 177 -11.35 1.38 -21.71
#